data_3c2ca84ca4fb08637412b47956243480
#
_entry.id   3c2ca84ca4fb08637412b47956243480
#
_cell.length_a   1.000
_cell.length_b   1.000
_cell.length_c   1.000
_cell.angle_alpha   90.00
_cell.angle_beta   90.00
_cell.angle_gamma   90.00
#
_symmetry.space_group_name_H-M   'P 1'
#
loop_
_entity.id
_entity.type
_entity.pdbx_description
1 polymer ?
#
loop_
_entity_poly.entity_id
_entity_poly.type
_entity_poly.pdbx_seq_one_letter_code
_entity_poly.pdbx_strand_id
1 'polypeptide(L)'
;MAIVTGGASGVGYETALALAVAGADVIIADRNEAQAHWAVGRIRSVAPAALVRFEKVDLSEFESIADFVERLKKAQAPVDLLINNAGIFAVPRREVNSAGIEMQFAVNYLGPFALTGMLWPILATSAQPRVVQVSSLFHKMGTIQLENLQMERGYSGWKAYFQSKLALMLFTRELGFQVILNGLQGR
;
A
#
# COMPACT_ATOMS: atom_id res chain seq x y z
N MET A 1 15.46 -1.96 4.18
CA MET A 1 14.38 -2.95 3.94
C MET A 1 13.23 -2.32 3.16
N ALA A 2 12.60 -3.07 2.26
CA ALA A 2 11.45 -2.64 1.47
C ALA A 2 10.17 -3.42 1.85
N ILE A 3 9.04 -2.74 1.87
CA ILE A 3 7.71 -3.32 2.03
C ILE A 3 6.95 -3.15 0.71
N VAL A 4 6.40 -4.24 0.17
CA VAL A 4 5.56 -4.21 -1.03
C VAL A 4 4.18 -4.73 -0.69
N THR A 5 3.16 -3.85 -0.69
CA THR A 5 1.78 -4.27 -0.48
C THR A 5 1.21 -4.90 -1.75
N GLY A 6 0.40 -5.96 -1.60
CA GLY A 6 -0.05 -6.76 -2.75
C GLY A 6 1.11 -7.44 -3.48
N GLY A 7 2.18 -7.77 -2.75
CA GLY A 7 3.40 -8.34 -3.30
C GLY A 7 3.32 -9.82 -3.66
N ALA A 8 2.18 -10.46 -3.44
CA ALA A 8 1.99 -11.88 -3.72
C ALA A 8 1.71 -12.18 -5.20
N SER A 9 1.35 -11.20 -6.02
CA SER A 9 0.97 -11.40 -7.43
C SER A 9 1.20 -10.16 -8.31
N GLY A 10 1.09 -10.35 -9.62
CA GLY A 10 1.09 -9.28 -10.62
C GLY A 10 2.29 -8.34 -10.50
N VAL A 11 2.03 -7.04 -10.66
CA VAL A 11 3.06 -5.99 -10.59
C VAL A 11 3.78 -5.98 -9.24
N GLY A 12 3.05 -6.24 -8.14
CA GLY A 12 3.65 -6.30 -6.80
C GLY A 12 4.67 -7.41 -6.65
N TYR A 13 4.37 -8.60 -7.19
CA TYR A 13 5.31 -9.73 -7.20
C TYR A 13 6.58 -9.40 -8.01
N GLU A 14 6.44 -8.89 -9.23
CA GLU A 14 7.58 -8.52 -10.08
C GLU A 14 8.42 -7.41 -9.42
N THR A 15 7.77 -6.47 -8.74
CA THR A 15 8.45 -5.43 -7.98
C THR A 15 9.24 -6.02 -6.80
N ALA A 16 8.64 -6.93 -6.04
CA ALA A 16 9.29 -7.60 -4.93
C ALA A 16 10.48 -8.45 -5.40
N LEU A 17 10.33 -9.17 -6.53
CA LEU A 17 11.40 -9.94 -7.16
C LEU A 17 12.55 -9.03 -7.59
N ALA A 18 12.27 -7.94 -8.30
CA ALA A 18 13.29 -7.00 -8.77
C ALA A 18 14.10 -6.39 -7.60
N LEU A 19 13.41 -6.01 -6.50
CA LEU A 19 14.06 -5.50 -5.30
C LEU A 19 14.94 -6.58 -4.63
N ALA A 20 14.45 -7.80 -4.52
CA ALA A 20 15.19 -8.92 -3.96
C ALA A 20 16.45 -9.24 -4.78
N VAL A 21 16.34 -9.26 -6.11
CA VAL A 21 17.49 -9.45 -7.03
C VAL A 21 18.50 -8.30 -6.90
N ALA A 22 18.02 -7.09 -6.62
CA ALA A 22 18.88 -5.93 -6.35
C ALA A 22 19.51 -5.93 -4.94
N GLY A 23 19.27 -6.98 -4.13
CA GLY A 23 19.87 -7.15 -2.80
C GLY A 23 19.11 -6.47 -1.66
N ALA A 24 17.88 -6.04 -1.88
CA ALA A 24 17.04 -5.51 -0.80
C ALA A 24 16.43 -6.64 0.06
N ASP A 25 16.33 -6.39 1.37
CA ASP A 25 15.43 -7.16 2.23
C ASP A 25 13.99 -6.79 1.90
N VAL A 26 13.13 -7.76 1.59
CA VAL A 26 11.77 -7.52 1.12
C VAL A 26 10.72 -8.17 2.02
N ILE A 27 9.73 -7.39 2.42
CA ILE A 27 8.49 -7.88 3.02
C ILE A 27 7.41 -7.88 1.93
N ILE A 28 6.88 -9.06 1.61
CA ILE A 28 5.63 -9.20 0.87
C ILE A 28 4.49 -9.03 1.87
N ALA A 29 3.84 -7.89 1.82
CA ALA A 29 2.69 -7.55 2.66
C ALA A 29 1.40 -7.83 1.87
N ASP A 30 0.65 -8.87 2.26
CA ASP A 30 -0.52 -9.32 1.51
C ASP A 30 -1.57 -9.94 2.45
N ARG A 31 -2.83 -10.02 2.01
CA ARG A 31 -3.89 -10.70 2.74
C ARG A 31 -3.96 -12.20 2.39
N ASN A 32 -3.50 -12.57 1.20
CA ASN A 32 -3.53 -13.96 0.72
C ASN A 32 -2.24 -14.69 1.11
N GLU A 33 -2.28 -15.38 2.25
CA GLU A 33 -1.15 -16.09 2.83
C GLU A 33 -0.59 -17.19 1.91
N ALA A 34 -1.46 -18.00 1.31
CA ALA A 34 -1.03 -19.10 0.44
C ALA A 34 -0.26 -18.58 -0.78
N GLN A 35 -0.80 -17.54 -1.43
CA GLN A 35 -0.17 -16.91 -2.58
C GLN A 35 1.14 -16.19 -2.21
N ALA A 36 1.19 -15.57 -1.04
CA ALA A 36 2.38 -14.90 -0.55
C ALA A 36 3.51 -15.89 -0.24
N HIS A 37 3.21 -17.02 0.38
CA HIS A 37 4.20 -18.08 0.61
C HIS A 37 4.74 -18.65 -0.70
N TRP A 38 3.87 -18.87 -1.71
CA TRP A 38 4.30 -19.25 -3.04
C TRP A 38 5.26 -18.21 -3.64
N ALA A 39 4.90 -16.92 -3.56
CA ALA A 39 5.72 -15.82 -4.08
C ALA A 39 7.10 -15.76 -3.38
N VAL A 40 7.14 -15.89 -2.06
CA VAL A 40 8.40 -15.97 -1.29
C VAL A 40 9.26 -17.13 -1.77
N GLY A 41 8.68 -18.33 -1.92
CA GLY A 41 9.39 -19.50 -2.42
C GLY A 41 9.98 -19.30 -3.82
N ARG A 42 9.21 -18.68 -4.71
CA ARG A 42 9.65 -18.37 -6.09
C ARG A 42 10.77 -17.32 -6.10
N ILE A 43 10.67 -16.26 -5.31
CA ILE A 43 11.72 -15.24 -5.25
C ILE A 43 13.01 -15.85 -4.71
N ARG A 44 12.95 -16.66 -3.66
CA ARG A 44 14.12 -17.33 -3.09
C ARG A 44 14.77 -18.32 -4.06
N SER A 45 14.01 -18.92 -4.97
CA SER A 45 14.58 -19.80 -6.02
C SER A 45 15.37 -19.03 -7.08
N VAL A 46 15.05 -17.76 -7.31
CA VAL A 46 15.73 -16.88 -8.28
C VAL A 46 16.86 -16.11 -7.62
N ALA A 47 16.65 -15.65 -6.39
CA ALA A 47 17.59 -14.86 -5.59
C ALA A 47 17.82 -15.54 -4.23
N PRO A 48 18.61 -16.63 -4.15
CA PRO A 48 18.75 -17.43 -2.93
C PRO A 48 19.36 -16.66 -1.73
N ALA A 49 20.13 -15.62 -2.01
CA ALA A 49 20.74 -14.77 -0.97
C ALA A 49 19.79 -13.67 -0.44
N ALA A 50 18.63 -13.46 -1.08
CA ALA A 50 17.71 -12.40 -0.69
C ALA A 50 16.94 -12.76 0.59
N LEU A 51 16.84 -11.80 1.51
CA LEU A 51 15.99 -11.89 2.69
C LEU A 51 14.56 -11.48 2.34
N VAL A 52 13.74 -12.46 1.94
CA VAL A 52 12.34 -12.23 1.58
C VAL A 52 11.45 -12.96 2.57
N ARG A 53 10.46 -12.26 3.12
CA ARG A 53 9.45 -12.85 4.00
C ARG A 53 8.05 -12.31 3.72
N PHE A 54 7.07 -13.07 4.13
CA PHE A 54 5.66 -12.68 4.13
C PHE A 54 5.27 -12.09 5.47
N GLU A 55 4.44 -11.07 5.44
CA GLU A 55 3.73 -10.50 6.58
C GLU A 55 2.28 -10.24 6.20
N LYS A 56 1.36 -10.78 6.99
CA LYS A 56 -0.07 -10.64 6.73
C LYS A 56 -0.56 -9.22 7.00
N VAL A 57 -1.26 -8.63 6.03
CA VAL A 57 -2.00 -7.38 6.18
C VAL A 57 -3.21 -7.36 5.25
N ASP A 58 -4.36 -6.98 5.76
CA ASP A 58 -5.53 -6.62 4.95
C ASP A 58 -5.71 -5.10 5.00
N LEU A 59 -5.51 -4.46 3.85
CA LEU A 59 -5.61 -3.00 3.73
C LEU A 59 -7.04 -2.48 3.77
N SER A 60 -8.04 -3.35 3.71
CA SER A 60 -9.43 -2.96 3.94
C SER A 60 -9.75 -2.75 5.42
N GLU A 61 -8.95 -3.30 6.35
CA GLU A 61 -9.23 -3.34 7.78
C GLU A 61 -8.15 -2.60 8.58
N PHE A 62 -8.54 -1.52 9.27
CA PHE A 62 -7.59 -0.67 10.00
C PHE A 62 -6.90 -1.40 11.16
N GLU A 63 -7.59 -2.33 11.83
CA GLU A 63 -6.99 -3.17 12.87
C GLU A 63 -5.87 -4.05 12.31
N SER A 64 -6.08 -4.65 11.13
CA SER A 64 -5.06 -5.45 10.46
C SER A 64 -3.82 -4.62 10.10
N ILE A 65 -4.01 -3.37 9.70
CA ILE A 65 -2.91 -2.44 9.41
C ILE A 65 -2.16 -2.10 10.70
N ALA A 66 -2.88 -1.79 11.78
CA ALA A 66 -2.28 -1.49 13.08
C ALA A 66 -1.46 -2.66 13.61
N ASP A 67 -2.00 -3.87 13.57
CA ASP A 67 -1.31 -5.11 13.98
C ASP A 67 -0.05 -5.36 13.17
N PHE A 68 -0.10 -5.15 11.85
CA PHE A 68 1.06 -5.27 10.98
C PHE A 68 2.17 -4.28 11.38
N VAL A 69 1.82 -3.02 11.61
CA VAL A 69 2.79 -1.99 12.02
C VAL A 69 3.37 -2.30 13.40
N GLU A 70 2.56 -2.78 14.35
CA GLU A 70 3.04 -3.16 15.69
C GLU A 70 4.01 -4.36 15.64
N ARG A 71 3.81 -5.33 14.74
CA ARG A 71 4.78 -6.42 14.54
C ARG A 71 6.13 -5.87 14.04
N LEU A 72 6.11 -4.90 13.11
CA LEU A 72 7.35 -4.28 12.61
C LEU A 72 8.07 -3.47 13.69
N LYS A 73 7.32 -2.72 14.51
CA LYS A 73 7.88 -1.98 15.66
C LYS A 73 8.56 -2.92 16.66
N LYS A 74 7.88 -3.99 17.06
CA LYS A 74 8.43 -5.00 17.99
C LYS A 74 9.68 -5.67 17.45
N ALA A 75 9.74 -5.90 16.14
CA ALA A 75 10.90 -6.45 15.47
C ALA A 75 12.04 -5.42 15.28
N GLN A 76 11.84 -4.16 15.64
CA GLN A 76 12.75 -3.04 15.38
C GLN A 76 13.25 -3.02 13.92
N ALA A 77 12.37 -3.37 13.00
CA ALA A 77 12.70 -3.55 11.60
C ALA A 77 12.89 -2.18 10.91
N PRO A 78 14.05 -1.86 10.36
CA PRO A 78 14.24 -0.61 9.63
C PRO A 78 13.45 -0.66 8.32
N VAL A 79 12.69 0.38 8.03
CA VAL A 79 11.92 0.49 6.77
C VAL A 79 12.44 1.68 5.98
N ASP A 80 13.03 1.42 4.81
CA ASP A 80 13.58 2.45 3.92
C ASP A 80 12.62 2.76 2.76
N LEU A 81 11.85 1.76 2.34
CA LEU A 81 10.99 1.85 1.16
C LEU A 81 9.63 1.21 1.43
N LEU A 82 8.57 2.00 1.28
CA LEU A 82 7.19 1.53 1.27
C LEU A 82 6.62 1.65 -0.14
N ILE A 83 6.22 0.52 -0.74
CA ILE A 83 5.53 0.50 -2.03
C ILE A 83 4.07 0.11 -1.80
N ASN A 84 3.19 1.09 -1.84
CA ASN A 84 1.74 0.93 -1.80
C ASN A 84 1.26 0.52 -3.20
N ASN A 85 1.37 -0.77 -3.49
CA ASN A 85 1.00 -1.35 -4.78
C ASN A 85 -0.37 -2.05 -4.74
N ALA A 86 -0.79 -2.61 -3.61
CA ALA A 86 -2.06 -3.31 -3.50
C ALA A 86 -3.23 -2.47 -4.02
N GLY A 87 -4.15 -3.13 -4.69
CA GLY A 87 -5.35 -2.50 -5.19
C GLY A 87 -6.33 -3.50 -5.78
N ILE A 88 -7.59 -3.14 -5.76
CA ILE A 88 -8.68 -3.87 -6.38
C ILE A 88 -9.33 -3.01 -7.47
N PHE A 89 -9.89 -3.65 -8.48
CA PHE A 89 -10.31 -2.98 -9.69
C PHE A 89 -11.75 -3.32 -10.07
N ALA A 90 -12.54 -2.30 -10.32
CA ALA A 90 -13.87 -2.35 -10.91
C ALA A 90 -14.79 -3.42 -10.27
N VAL A 91 -14.85 -3.46 -8.93
CA VAL A 91 -15.73 -4.37 -8.20
C VAL A 91 -17.17 -4.15 -8.68
N PRO A 92 -17.88 -5.19 -9.18
CA PRO A 92 -19.12 -4.99 -9.93
C PRO A 92 -20.32 -4.58 -9.06
N ARG A 93 -20.30 -4.92 -7.77
CA ARG A 93 -21.32 -4.55 -6.78
C ARG A 93 -20.68 -3.79 -5.65
N ARG A 94 -21.44 -2.89 -5.03
CA ARG A 94 -20.96 -2.18 -3.86
C ARG A 94 -20.74 -3.15 -2.70
N GLU A 95 -19.51 -3.27 -2.29
CA GLU A 95 -19.08 -3.99 -1.10
C GLU A 95 -18.50 -2.99 -0.11
N VAL A 96 -18.56 -3.30 1.17
CA VAL A 96 -18.01 -2.47 2.24
C VAL A 96 -17.16 -3.32 3.18
N ASN A 97 -16.20 -2.66 3.84
CA ASN A 97 -15.43 -3.27 4.92
C ASN A 97 -16.23 -3.29 6.24
N SER A 98 -15.60 -3.75 7.32
CA SER A 98 -16.21 -3.80 8.66
C SER A 98 -16.69 -2.44 9.18
N ALA A 99 -16.08 -1.34 8.74
CA ALA A 99 -16.44 0.03 9.10
C ALA A 99 -17.48 0.69 8.17
N GLY A 100 -18.05 -0.05 7.20
CA GLY A 100 -19.02 0.46 6.23
C GLY A 100 -18.43 1.28 5.09
N ILE A 101 -17.11 1.25 4.90
CA ILE A 101 -16.39 2.00 3.86
C ILE A 101 -16.40 1.21 2.56
N GLU A 102 -16.67 1.88 1.43
CA GLU A 102 -16.64 1.26 0.10
C GLU A 102 -15.27 0.58 -0.17
N MET A 103 -15.33 -0.66 -0.65
CA MET A 103 -14.18 -1.56 -0.65
C MET A 103 -13.00 -1.05 -1.49
N GLN A 104 -13.24 -0.45 -2.67
CA GLN A 104 -12.15 0.09 -3.49
C GLN A 104 -11.56 1.36 -2.86
N PHE A 105 -12.37 2.19 -2.22
CA PHE A 105 -11.91 3.36 -1.49
C PHE A 105 -11.10 2.96 -0.25
N ALA A 106 -11.53 1.91 0.46
CA ALA A 106 -10.79 1.35 1.59
C ALA A 106 -9.43 0.81 1.16
N VAL A 107 -9.38 -0.13 0.20
CA VAL A 107 -8.14 -0.84 -0.18
C VAL A 107 -7.19 0.05 -0.97
N ASN A 108 -7.70 0.85 -1.93
CA ASN A 108 -6.83 1.58 -2.86
C ASN A 108 -6.35 2.93 -2.32
N TYR A 109 -7.03 3.48 -1.31
CA TYR A 109 -6.72 4.81 -0.78
C TYR A 109 -6.56 4.85 0.74
N LEU A 110 -7.60 4.55 1.51
CA LEU A 110 -7.55 4.70 2.98
C LEU A 110 -6.56 3.75 3.64
N GLY A 111 -6.44 2.51 3.14
CA GLY A 111 -5.45 1.55 3.61
C GLY A 111 -4.01 2.05 3.41
N PRO A 112 -3.59 2.42 2.19
CA PRO A 112 -2.30 3.07 1.94
C PRO A 112 -2.06 4.34 2.74
N PHE A 113 -3.10 5.17 2.92
CA PHE A 113 -3.04 6.37 3.75
C PHE A 113 -2.74 6.03 5.21
N ALA A 114 -3.53 5.14 5.81
CA ALA A 114 -3.36 4.70 7.19
C ALA A 114 -2.01 4.01 7.40
N LEU A 115 -1.64 3.07 6.51
CA LEU A 115 -0.37 2.35 6.57
C LEU A 115 0.82 3.32 6.52
N THR A 116 0.80 4.27 5.59
CA THR A 116 1.86 5.27 5.47
C THR A 116 1.98 6.12 6.74
N GLY A 117 0.85 6.61 7.27
CA GLY A 117 0.83 7.40 8.49
C GLY A 117 1.32 6.64 9.72
N MET A 118 0.87 5.38 9.89
CA MET A 118 1.28 4.54 11.02
C MET A 118 2.74 4.07 10.93
N LEU A 119 3.29 3.89 9.71
CA LEU A 119 4.69 3.56 9.47
C LEU A 119 5.62 4.78 9.50
N TRP A 120 5.07 6.00 9.45
CA TRP A 120 5.87 7.22 9.35
C TRP A 120 6.98 7.32 10.41
N PRO A 121 6.74 7.03 11.70
CA PRO A 121 7.79 7.08 12.72
C PRO A 121 8.99 6.15 12.44
N ILE A 122 8.73 5.00 11.79
CA ILE A 122 9.79 4.05 11.40
C ILE A 122 10.49 4.53 10.13
N LEU A 123 9.73 4.93 9.11
CA LEU A 123 10.26 5.46 7.86
C LEU A 123 11.16 6.68 8.09
N ALA A 124 10.77 7.57 8.99
CA ALA A 124 11.51 8.79 9.30
C ALA A 124 12.89 8.53 9.94
N THR A 125 13.16 7.32 10.44
CA THR A 125 14.49 6.94 10.96
C THR A 125 15.46 6.51 9.87
N SER A 126 14.98 6.22 8.67
CA SER A 126 15.82 5.89 7.52
C SER A 126 16.60 7.11 7.04
N ALA A 127 17.83 6.89 6.57
CA ALA A 127 18.65 7.94 5.97
C ALA A 127 18.07 8.45 4.63
N GLN A 128 17.33 7.62 3.91
CA GLN A 128 16.71 7.96 2.63
C GLN A 128 15.33 7.30 2.49
N PRO A 129 14.34 7.73 3.28
CA PRO A 129 13.02 7.13 3.26
C PRO A 129 12.33 7.42 1.93
N ARG A 130 11.63 6.41 1.40
CA ARG A 130 10.82 6.55 0.18
C ARG A 130 9.46 5.90 0.34
N VAL A 131 8.44 6.61 -0.12
CA VAL A 131 7.08 6.09 -0.26
C VAL A 131 6.69 6.17 -1.72
N VAL A 132 6.34 5.03 -2.31
CA VAL A 132 5.90 4.90 -3.69
C VAL A 132 4.44 4.50 -3.72
N GLN A 133 3.62 5.24 -4.45
CA GLN A 133 2.19 4.96 -4.62
C GLN A 133 1.93 4.45 -6.04
N VAL A 134 1.40 3.23 -6.18
CA VAL A 134 1.02 2.68 -7.48
C VAL A 134 -0.40 3.13 -7.82
N SER A 135 -0.50 4.14 -8.67
CA SER A 135 -1.77 4.68 -9.15
C SER A 135 -2.15 4.07 -10.51
N SER A 136 -3.00 4.74 -11.26
CA SER A 136 -3.46 4.35 -12.59
C SER A 136 -3.71 5.59 -13.44
N LEU A 137 -3.56 5.50 -14.75
CA LEU A 137 -3.97 6.58 -15.68
C LEU A 137 -5.46 6.94 -15.53
N PHE A 138 -6.26 6.01 -15.04
CA PHE A 138 -7.68 6.22 -14.78
C PHE A 138 -7.99 7.24 -13.66
N HIS A 139 -6.99 7.66 -12.86
CA HIS A 139 -7.17 8.77 -11.93
C HIS A 139 -7.63 10.06 -12.64
N LYS A 140 -7.23 10.25 -13.92
CA LYS A 140 -7.64 11.42 -14.73
C LYS A 140 -9.14 11.46 -15.04
N MET A 141 -9.82 10.32 -14.94
CA MET A 141 -11.28 10.19 -15.13
C MET A 141 -12.04 10.27 -13.81
N GLY A 142 -11.33 10.36 -12.69
CA GLY A 142 -11.92 10.40 -11.35
C GLY A 142 -12.47 11.79 -11.00
N THR A 143 -13.46 11.78 -10.12
CA THR A 143 -13.98 12.97 -9.44
C THR A 143 -14.19 12.61 -7.98
N ILE A 144 -13.75 13.47 -7.07
CA ILE A 144 -14.01 13.29 -5.64
C ILE A 144 -15.42 13.78 -5.34
N GLN A 145 -16.33 12.85 -5.07
CA GLN A 145 -17.73 13.15 -4.76
C GLN A 145 -17.90 13.28 -3.24
N LEU A 146 -17.64 14.47 -2.69
CA LEU A 146 -17.64 14.69 -1.23
C LEU A 146 -18.96 14.29 -0.55
N GLU A 147 -20.09 14.52 -1.21
CA GLU A 147 -21.42 14.17 -0.69
C GLU A 147 -21.83 12.70 -0.91
N ASN A 148 -20.98 11.91 -1.59
CA ASN A 148 -21.21 10.51 -1.91
C ASN A 148 -19.90 9.71 -2.01
N LEU A 149 -18.94 10.00 -1.13
CA LEU A 149 -17.61 9.38 -1.12
C LEU A 149 -17.68 7.85 -1.09
N GLN A 150 -18.67 7.32 -0.38
CA GLN A 150 -18.87 5.88 -0.23
C GLN A 150 -19.72 5.27 -1.35
N MET A 151 -20.05 6.06 -2.39
CA MET A 151 -20.88 5.62 -3.52
C MET A 151 -22.16 4.86 -3.11
N GLU A 152 -22.84 5.33 -2.06
CA GLU A 152 -24.08 4.74 -1.57
C GLU A 152 -25.21 4.88 -2.57
N ARG A 153 -25.17 5.92 -3.39
CA ARG A 153 -26.13 6.21 -4.45
C ARG A 153 -25.47 6.08 -5.81
N GLY A 154 -26.08 5.33 -6.73
CA GLY A 154 -25.63 5.21 -8.11
C GLY A 154 -24.26 4.55 -8.26
N TYR A 155 -24.02 3.46 -7.51
CA TYR A 155 -22.75 2.74 -7.53
C TYR A 155 -22.32 2.34 -8.94
N SER A 156 -21.06 2.55 -9.23
CA SER A 156 -20.36 2.05 -10.41
C SER A 156 -18.95 1.66 -10.01
N GLY A 157 -18.57 0.40 -10.17
CA GLY A 157 -17.23 -0.09 -9.83
C GLY A 157 -16.11 0.67 -10.54
N TRP A 158 -16.36 1.14 -11.77
CA TRP A 158 -15.42 1.98 -12.50
C TRP A 158 -15.27 3.37 -11.86
N LYS A 159 -16.36 4.05 -11.53
CA LYS A 159 -16.32 5.37 -10.89
C LYS A 159 -15.68 5.29 -9.51
N ALA A 160 -15.99 4.25 -8.72
CA ALA A 160 -15.38 4.01 -7.43
C ALA A 160 -13.85 3.81 -7.57
N TYR A 161 -13.42 3.01 -8.56
CA TYR A 161 -12.00 2.84 -8.86
C TYR A 161 -11.33 4.15 -9.26
N PHE A 162 -11.90 4.92 -10.19
CA PHE A 162 -11.34 6.19 -10.64
C PHE A 162 -11.19 7.17 -9.48
N GLN A 163 -12.23 7.30 -8.64
CA GLN A 163 -12.21 8.13 -7.45
C GLN A 163 -11.13 7.69 -6.47
N SER A 164 -11.00 6.38 -6.20
CA SER A 164 -9.99 5.86 -5.27
C SER A 164 -8.55 6.15 -5.75
N LYS A 165 -8.29 6.02 -7.06
CA LYS A 165 -6.98 6.31 -7.63
C LYS A 165 -6.69 7.80 -7.72
N LEU A 166 -7.71 8.66 -7.92
CA LEU A 166 -7.56 10.10 -7.81
C LEU A 166 -7.23 10.51 -6.35
N ALA A 167 -7.97 9.97 -5.37
CA ALA A 167 -7.71 10.24 -3.95
C ALA A 167 -6.27 9.85 -3.56
N LEU A 168 -5.77 8.71 -4.05
CA LEU A 168 -4.38 8.28 -3.83
C LEU A 168 -3.38 9.27 -4.43
N MET A 169 -3.64 9.82 -5.62
CA MET A 169 -2.77 10.83 -6.25
C MET A 169 -2.76 12.15 -5.48
N LEU A 170 -3.92 12.59 -4.99
CA LEU A 170 -4.02 13.80 -4.16
C LEU A 170 -3.25 13.62 -2.84
N PHE A 171 -3.39 12.46 -2.20
CA PHE A 171 -2.61 12.11 -1.01
C PHE A 171 -1.10 12.12 -1.28
N THR A 172 -0.66 11.54 -2.40
CA THR A 172 0.76 11.51 -2.78
C THR A 172 1.33 12.91 -2.92
N ARG A 173 0.58 13.80 -3.56
CA ARG A 173 0.97 15.22 -3.72
C ARG A 173 1.08 15.93 -2.39
N GLU A 174 0.07 15.77 -1.51
CA GLU A 174 0.05 16.38 -0.19
C GLU A 174 1.19 15.86 0.69
N LEU A 175 1.40 14.54 0.72
CA LEU A 175 2.51 13.93 1.46
C LEU A 175 3.86 14.49 1.01
N GLY A 176 4.10 14.59 -0.30
CA GLY A 176 5.33 15.18 -0.84
C GLY A 176 5.52 16.64 -0.42
N PHE A 177 4.44 17.43 -0.44
CA PHE A 177 4.47 18.83 -0.01
C PHE A 177 4.80 18.96 1.49
N GLN A 178 4.17 18.17 2.35
CA GLN A 178 4.43 18.18 3.80
C GLN A 178 5.87 17.74 4.14
N VAL A 179 6.41 16.76 3.43
CA VAL A 179 7.80 16.32 3.61
C VAL A 179 8.79 17.43 3.25
N ILE A 180 8.54 18.17 2.16
CA ILE A 180 9.38 19.30 1.75
C ILE A 180 9.31 20.42 2.78
N LEU A 181 8.11 20.80 3.25
CA LEU A 181 7.94 21.85 4.24
C LEU A 181 8.66 21.53 5.55
N ASN A 182 8.50 20.31 6.07
CA ASN A 182 9.13 19.87 7.31
C ASN A 182 10.66 19.78 7.16
N GLY A 183 11.16 19.38 6.00
CA GLY A 183 12.58 19.36 5.69
C GLY A 183 13.21 20.75 5.60
N LEU A 184 12.44 21.78 5.25
CA LEU A 184 12.89 23.18 5.23
C LEU A 184 12.88 23.82 6.62
N GLN A 185 12.00 23.37 7.54
CA GLN A 185 11.91 23.88 8.90
C GLN A 185 12.94 23.28 9.86
N GLY A 186 13.52 22.12 9.51
CA GLY A 186 14.49 21.38 10.31
C GLY A 186 15.98 21.70 10.00
N ARG A 187 16.26 22.77 9.24
CA ARG A 187 17.66 23.21 8.94
C ARG A 187 17.99 24.51 9.60
#